data_15bd9304a6f96b44297190d6d7edbeb3
#
_entry.id   15bd9304a6f96b44297190d6d7edbeb3
#
_cell.length_a   1.000
_cell.length_b   1.000
_cell.length_c   1.000
_cell.angle_alpha   90.00
_cell.angle_beta   90.00
_cell.angle_gamma   90.00
#
_symmetry.space_group_name_H-M   'P 1'
#
loop_
_entity.id
_entity.type
_entity.pdbx_description
1 polymer ?
#
loop_
_entity_poly.entity_id
_entity_poly.type
_entity_poly.pdbx_seq_one_letter_code
_entity_poly.pdbx_strand_id
1 'polypeptide(L)'
;MYKFDREAYDRRMEWYRDARFGMFIHWGLYAIPARGEWVRSTEQIPKEDYMKYFEEFNPVDFEPRKWAKAAKEAGMKYVVLTAKHHDGFCLFDSQYTDFKSTNTKCGRDLVAEYVDAVRAEGLKVGLYFSLLDWFHDDFPHYGDRNHPMRNNPAYKNDDRDFDRYLTYMHNQVREICTNYGKLDVLWFDFSYDTLRGEAWKATELINMVRKLQPDVIIDNRLEVSGEGYGSLAAGNPTSYHGDFVSPEQMIPPNGIQDVNGNDIAWESCVTMNNHWGYCANDHFFKPAPMLIKKLVECVSKGGNLLLNVGPDARGNIPEESIERLAEIGKWMKKNGESIYGCGKAGIEKPDFGRVTRHGNHLSVSYTHLTLPT
;
A
#
# COMPACT_ATOMS: atom_id res chain seq x y z
N MET A 1 -23.98 -1.57 -12.99
CA MET A 1 -22.58 -1.97 -13.30
C MET A 1 -21.77 -0.69 -13.46
N TYR A 2 -20.66 -0.56 -12.71
CA TYR A 2 -19.74 0.57 -12.84
C TYR A 2 -19.16 0.62 -14.25
N LYS A 3 -19.10 1.82 -14.80
CA LYS A 3 -18.48 2.11 -16.09
C LYS A 3 -17.49 3.26 -15.87
N PHE A 4 -16.37 3.21 -16.59
CA PHE A 4 -15.41 4.30 -16.57
C PHE A 4 -16.07 5.61 -16.98
N ASP A 5 -15.94 6.61 -16.12
CA ASP A 5 -16.38 7.99 -16.35
C ASP A 5 -15.17 8.89 -16.13
N ARG A 6 -14.74 9.56 -17.18
CA ARG A 6 -13.53 10.37 -17.19
C ARG A 6 -13.60 11.56 -16.22
N GLU A 7 -14.74 12.22 -16.16
CA GLU A 7 -14.91 13.37 -15.26
C GLU A 7 -14.89 12.94 -13.79
N ALA A 8 -15.60 11.87 -13.47
CA ALA A 8 -15.58 11.30 -12.12
C ALA A 8 -14.19 10.81 -11.72
N TYR A 9 -13.46 10.17 -12.66
CA TYR A 9 -12.08 9.76 -12.46
C TYR A 9 -11.17 10.97 -12.19
N ASP A 10 -11.19 11.99 -13.03
CA ASP A 10 -10.31 13.15 -12.88
C ASP A 10 -10.60 13.90 -11.58
N ARG A 11 -11.86 14.03 -11.21
CA ARG A 11 -12.30 14.67 -9.95
C ARG A 11 -11.78 13.92 -8.71
N ARG A 12 -11.90 12.57 -8.65
CA ARG A 12 -11.40 11.81 -7.49
C ARG A 12 -9.89 11.72 -7.45
N MET A 13 -9.19 11.86 -8.60
CA MET A 13 -7.75 11.77 -8.70
C MET A 13 -7.01 13.11 -8.50
N GLU A 14 -7.72 14.23 -8.43
CA GLU A 14 -7.14 15.57 -8.32
C GLU A 14 -6.23 15.68 -7.09
N TRP A 15 -6.78 15.40 -5.91
CA TRP A 15 -6.01 15.48 -4.67
C TRP A 15 -4.78 14.57 -4.67
N TYR A 16 -4.87 13.40 -5.29
CA TYR A 16 -3.80 12.41 -5.34
C TYR A 16 -2.64 12.86 -6.22
N ARG A 17 -2.96 13.49 -7.36
CA ARG A 17 -1.96 14.09 -8.24
C ARG A 17 -1.22 15.25 -7.57
N ASP A 18 -1.90 15.96 -6.66
CA ASP A 18 -1.29 17.06 -5.91
C ASP A 18 -0.48 16.58 -4.71
N ALA A 19 -0.90 15.49 -4.09
CA ALA A 19 -0.30 14.95 -2.87
C ALA A 19 1.15 14.50 -3.05
N ARG A 20 1.45 13.74 -4.08
CA ARG A 20 2.77 13.23 -4.49
C ARG A 20 3.51 12.35 -3.49
N PHE A 21 3.23 12.42 -2.19
CA PHE A 21 3.98 11.73 -1.16
C PHE A 21 3.07 11.16 -0.07
N GLY A 22 3.19 9.86 0.19
CA GLY A 22 2.42 9.13 1.19
C GLY A 22 3.27 8.18 2.02
N MET A 23 2.71 7.69 3.14
CA MET A 23 3.27 6.65 4.00
C MET A 23 2.55 5.33 3.78
N PHE A 24 3.30 4.24 3.62
CA PHE A 24 2.80 2.89 3.71
C PHE A 24 3.17 2.31 5.07
N ILE A 25 2.26 1.58 5.71
CA ILE A 25 2.52 0.94 7.00
C ILE A 25 2.20 -0.55 6.86
N HIS A 26 3.24 -1.39 6.91
CA HIS A 26 3.09 -2.84 6.97
C HIS A 26 3.22 -3.32 8.41
N TRP A 27 2.10 -3.74 8.99
CA TRP A 27 2.06 -4.15 10.39
C TRP A 27 1.01 -5.22 10.63
N GLY A 28 1.33 -6.19 11.50
CA GLY A 28 0.48 -7.32 11.84
C GLY A 28 1.22 -8.34 12.71
N LEU A 29 0.73 -9.57 12.78
CA LEU A 29 1.34 -10.64 13.60
C LEU A 29 2.78 -10.92 13.22
N TYR A 30 3.16 -10.74 11.97
CA TYR A 30 4.52 -10.97 11.46
C TYR A 30 5.57 -10.03 12.09
N ALA A 31 5.15 -8.96 12.77
CA ALA A 31 6.05 -8.12 13.55
C ALA A 31 6.61 -8.84 14.79
N ILE A 32 5.90 -9.85 15.32
CA ILE A 32 6.36 -10.61 16.51
C ILE A 32 7.57 -11.48 16.18
N PRO A 33 7.54 -12.38 15.16
CA PRO A 33 8.73 -13.12 14.77
C PRO A 33 9.84 -12.20 14.21
N ALA A 34 9.51 -10.98 13.80
CA ALA A 34 10.47 -9.95 13.39
C ALA A 34 11.43 -10.39 12.27
N ARG A 35 10.91 -11.10 11.26
CA ARG A 35 11.65 -11.61 10.09
C ARG A 35 10.97 -11.25 8.76
N GLY A 36 10.22 -10.14 8.76
CA GLY A 36 9.48 -9.65 7.60
C GLY A 36 8.06 -10.23 7.47
N GLU A 37 7.26 -9.62 6.62
CA GLU A 37 5.82 -9.91 6.47
C GLU A 37 5.52 -11.25 5.78
N TRP A 38 6.48 -11.80 5.05
CA TRP A 38 6.38 -13.09 4.37
C TRP A 38 6.85 -14.28 5.22
N VAL A 39 7.21 -14.08 6.49
CA VAL A 39 7.79 -15.10 7.37
C VAL A 39 6.98 -16.40 7.38
N ARG A 40 5.66 -16.32 7.41
CA ARG A 40 4.80 -17.51 7.41
C ARG A 40 4.95 -18.34 6.14
N SER A 41 5.04 -17.71 4.98
CA SER A 41 5.21 -18.39 3.69
C SER A 41 6.65 -18.86 3.48
N THR A 42 7.64 -18.02 3.75
CA THR A 42 9.05 -18.35 3.54
C THR A 42 9.53 -19.50 4.42
N GLU A 43 9.10 -19.52 5.67
CA GLU A 43 9.42 -20.57 6.63
C GLU A 43 8.40 -21.72 6.64
N GLN A 44 7.37 -21.65 5.77
CA GLN A 44 6.32 -22.66 5.66
C GLN A 44 5.67 -23.01 7.00
N ILE A 45 5.35 -21.99 7.80
CA ILE A 45 4.80 -22.16 9.16
C ILE A 45 3.33 -22.63 9.06
N PRO A 46 3.00 -23.81 9.63
CA PRO A 46 1.62 -24.28 9.73
C PRO A 46 0.70 -23.30 10.49
N LYS A 47 -0.59 -23.39 10.24
CA LYS A 47 -1.61 -22.53 10.89
C LYS A 47 -1.51 -22.65 12.43
N GLU A 48 -1.40 -23.85 12.94
CA GLU A 48 -1.35 -24.16 14.36
C GLU A 48 -0.12 -23.51 15.04
N ASP A 49 1.04 -23.59 14.39
CA ASP A 49 2.28 -23.01 14.91
C ASP A 49 2.29 -21.47 14.79
N TYR A 50 1.53 -20.90 13.82
CA TYR A 50 1.42 -19.46 13.65
C TYR A 50 0.49 -18.82 14.70
N MET A 51 -0.46 -19.60 15.27
CA MET A 51 -1.40 -19.15 16.29
C MET A 51 -0.74 -18.63 17.57
N LYS A 52 0.48 -19.07 17.89
CA LYS A 52 1.23 -18.50 19.03
C LYS A 52 1.43 -16.99 18.93
N TYR A 53 1.60 -16.45 17.71
CA TYR A 53 1.74 -15.01 17.50
C TYR A 53 0.41 -14.27 17.71
N PHE A 54 -0.71 -14.90 17.40
CA PHE A 54 -2.02 -14.38 17.73
C PHE A 54 -2.24 -14.31 19.25
N GLU A 55 -1.86 -15.34 19.97
CA GLU A 55 -1.94 -15.39 21.44
C GLU A 55 -0.99 -14.37 22.12
N GLU A 56 0.15 -14.08 21.50
CA GLU A 56 1.13 -13.12 22.01
C GLU A 56 0.81 -11.68 21.67
N PHE A 57 0.01 -11.43 20.62
CA PHE A 57 -0.20 -10.09 20.06
C PHE A 57 -0.80 -9.13 21.08
N ASN A 58 0.00 -8.18 21.52
CA ASN A 58 -0.37 -7.15 22.47
C ASN A 58 0.50 -5.90 22.30
N PRO A 59 0.20 -5.04 21.31
CA PRO A 59 1.00 -3.87 20.98
C PRO A 59 0.78 -2.74 22.00
N VAL A 60 1.45 -2.85 23.14
CA VAL A 60 1.26 -1.95 24.31
C VAL A 60 1.69 -0.51 24.06
N ASP A 61 2.56 -0.28 23.07
CA ASP A 61 3.07 1.06 22.72
C ASP A 61 2.37 1.64 21.48
N PHE A 62 1.36 0.94 20.93
CA PHE A 62 0.63 1.42 19.76
C PHE A 62 -0.11 2.72 20.06
N GLU A 63 0.42 3.79 19.52
CA GLU A 63 -0.14 5.14 19.55
C GLU A 63 -0.27 5.67 18.11
N PRO A 64 -1.40 5.45 17.42
CA PRO A 64 -1.56 5.79 16.01
C PRO A 64 -1.41 7.29 15.73
N ARG A 65 -1.64 8.16 16.71
CA ARG A 65 -1.37 9.60 16.59
C ARG A 65 0.11 9.91 16.37
N LYS A 66 1.02 9.13 16.96
CA LYS A 66 2.46 9.27 16.72
C LYS A 66 2.80 8.92 15.28
N TRP A 67 2.17 7.86 14.74
CA TRP A 67 2.35 7.48 13.33
C TRP A 67 1.86 8.57 12.37
N ALA A 68 0.62 9.05 12.58
CA ALA A 68 0.04 10.10 11.76
C ALA A 68 0.85 11.40 11.82
N LYS A 69 1.31 11.78 13.02
CA LYS A 69 2.17 12.94 13.22
C LYS A 69 3.51 12.81 12.49
N ALA A 70 4.16 11.64 12.59
CA ALA A 70 5.42 11.38 11.88
C ALA A 70 5.24 11.51 10.36
N ALA A 71 4.15 10.97 9.80
CA ALA A 71 3.82 11.13 8.39
C ALA A 71 3.61 12.61 8.00
N LYS A 72 2.81 13.33 8.77
CA LYS A 72 2.55 14.76 8.54
C LYS A 72 3.82 15.61 8.60
N GLU A 73 4.64 15.37 9.62
CA GLU A 73 5.90 16.11 9.82
C GLU A 73 6.92 15.80 8.72
N ALA A 74 6.90 14.58 8.16
CA ALA A 74 7.67 14.23 6.97
C ALA A 74 7.17 14.90 5.68
N GLY A 75 5.99 15.55 5.71
CA GLY A 75 5.38 16.22 4.55
C GLY A 75 4.48 15.31 3.72
N MET A 76 4.12 14.14 4.23
CA MET A 76 3.18 13.23 3.56
C MET A 76 1.75 13.75 3.61
N LYS A 77 0.93 13.36 2.65
CA LYS A 77 -0.47 13.83 2.49
C LYS A 77 -1.48 12.70 2.72
N TYR A 78 -1.07 11.47 2.65
CA TYR A 78 -1.92 10.30 2.88
C TYR A 78 -1.10 9.17 3.53
N VAL A 79 -1.83 8.27 4.19
CA VAL A 79 -1.25 7.10 4.85
C VAL A 79 -2.07 5.88 4.47
N VAL A 80 -1.43 4.76 4.19
CA VAL A 80 -2.06 3.48 3.86
C VAL A 80 -1.59 2.44 4.87
N LEU A 81 -2.52 1.82 5.62
CA LEU A 81 -2.25 0.75 6.59
C LEU A 81 -2.69 -0.59 6.04
N THR A 82 -1.90 -1.63 6.25
CA THR A 82 -2.31 -3.02 6.01
C THR A 82 -3.41 -3.44 6.99
N ALA A 83 -4.68 -3.26 6.60
CA ALA A 83 -5.82 -3.70 7.43
C ALA A 83 -5.88 -5.23 7.55
N LYS A 84 -5.50 -5.95 6.49
CA LYS A 84 -5.27 -7.40 6.45
C LYS A 84 -4.15 -7.70 5.46
N HIS A 85 -3.09 -8.38 5.90
CA HIS A 85 -2.02 -8.88 5.05
C HIS A 85 -2.25 -10.35 4.65
N HIS A 86 -1.32 -10.97 3.92
CA HIS A 86 -1.46 -12.32 3.35
C HIS A 86 -1.65 -13.42 4.42
N ASP A 87 -1.20 -13.21 5.65
CA ASP A 87 -1.36 -14.14 6.76
C ASP A 87 -2.82 -14.28 7.25
N GLY A 88 -3.72 -13.40 6.76
CA GLY A 88 -5.15 -13.41 7.04
C GLY A 88 -5.55 -12.71 8.35
N PHE A 89 -4.59 -12.19 9.12
CA PHE A 89 -4.90 -11.50 10.36
C PHE A 89 -5.51 -10.11 10.11
N CYS A 90 -6.70 -9.87 10.66
CA CYS A 90 -7.41 -8.61 10.55
C CYS A 90 -7.03 -7.66 11.69
N LEU A 91 -6.50 -6.48 11.36
CA LEU A 91 -6.30 -5.39 12.34
C LEU A 91 -7.62 -4.68 12.69
N PHE A 92 -8.72 -5.01 12.02
CA PHE A 92 -10.07 -4.46 12.20
C PHE A 92 -11.02 -5.51 12.79
N ASP A 93 -12.13 -5.04 13.38
CA ASP A 93 -13.14 -5.88 14.02
C ASP A 93 -14.07 -6.55 13.00
N SER A 94 -13.54 -7.49 12.21
CA SER A 94 -14.34 -8.26 11.24
C SER A 94 -15.33 -9.17 11.95
N GLN A 95 -16.57 -9.25 11.42
CA GLN A 95 -17.59 -10.17 11.88
C GLN A 95 -17.51 -11.55 11.18
N TYR A 96 -16.58 -11.69 10.24
CA TYR A 96 -16.44 -12.89 9.40
C TYR A 96 -15.28 -13.80 9.82
N THR A 97 -14.49 -13.41 10.81
CA THR A 97 -13.39 -14.20 11.35
C THR A 97 -13.13 -13.88 12.82
N ASP A 98 -12.66 -14.87 13.55
CA ASP A 98 -12.13 -14.71 14.91
C ASP A 98 -10.62 -14.36 14.91
N PHE A 99 -9.96 -14.45 13.75
CA PHE A 99 -8.54 -14.14 13.58
C PHE A 99 -8.35 -12.63 13.36
N LYS A 100 -8.61 -11.87 14.41
CA LYS A 100 -8.67 -10.40 14.41
C LYS A 100 -8.12 -9.79 15.69
N SER A 101 -7.71 -8.53 15.63
CA SER A 101 -7.05 -7.82 16.73
C SER A 101 -7.92 -7.69 17.99
N THR A 102 -9.24 -7.54 17.83
CA THR A 102 -10.18 -7.45 18.97
C THR A 102 -10.29 -8.75 19.77
N ASN A 103 -9.88 -9.89 19.20
CA ASN A 103 -9.86 -11.19 19.88
C ASN A 103 -8.48 -11.55 20.45
N THR A 104 -7.48 -10.71 20.28
CA THR A 104 -6.15 -10.87 20.89
C THR A 104 -6.10 -10.25 22.29
N LYS A 105 -4.94 -10.32 22.94
CA LYS A 105 -4.73 -9.67 24.25
C LYS A 105 -4.93 -8.15 24.23
N CYS A 106 -4.76 -7.51 23.07
CA CYS A 106 -4.97 -6.06 22.98
C CYS A 106 -6.45 -5.66 23.01
N GLY A 107 -7.36 -6.53 22.51
CA GLY A 107 -8.80 -6.30 22.54
C GLY A 107 -9.28 -5.03 21.82
N ARG A 108 -8.50 -4.51 20.85
CA ARG A 108 -8.70 -3.20 20.24
C ARG A 108 -8.95 -3.34 18.72
N ASP A 109 -9.83 -2.49 18.17
CA ASP A 109 -9.93 -2.28 16.73
C ASP A 109 -8.84 -1.26 16.30
N LEU A 110 -7.71 -1.80 15.83
CA LEU A 110 -6.53 -1.01 15.51
C LEU A 110 -6.73 -0.17 14.25
N VAL A 111 -7.61 -0.61 13.33
CA VAL A 111 -7.96 0.18 12.14
C VAL A 111 -8.81 1.37 12.52
N ALA A 112 -9.79 1.22 13.42
CA ALA A 112 -10.60 2.35 13.88
C ALA A 112 -9.74 3.45 14.49
N GLU A 113 -8.83 3.08 15.40
CA GLU A 113 -7.93 4.02 16.05
C GLU A 113 -6.94 4.70 15.07
N TYR A 114 -6.43 3.93 14.09
CA TYR A 114 -5.59 4.45 13.03
C TYR A 114 -6.34 5.49 12.18
N VAL A 115 -7.54 5.16 11.73
CA VAL A 115 -8.37 6.04 10.90
C VAL A 115 -8.67 7.37 11.60
N ASP A 116 -9.02 7.31 12.87
CA ASP A 116 -9.28 8.51 13.69
C ASP A 116 -8.03 9.38 13.83
N ALA A 117 -6.88 8.75 14.07
CA ALA A 117 -5.62 9.46 14.22
C ALA A 117 -5.17 10.15 12.91
N VAL A 118 -5.27 9.47 11.78
CA VAL A 118 -4.89 10.01 10.47
C VAL A 118 -5.78 11.18 10.08
N ARG A 119 -7.10 11.07 10.32
CA ARG A 119 -8.06 12.17 10.08
C ARG A 119 -7.81 13.36 10.99
N ALA A 120 -7.52 13.12 12.26
CA ALA A 120 -7.23 14.19 13.21
C ALA A 120 -6.01 15.02 12.81
N GLU A 121 -5.05 14.44 12.10
CA GLU A 121 -3.89 15.15 11.54
C GLU A 121 -4.17 15.81 10.17
N GLY A 122 -5.38 15.66 9.64
CA GLY A 122 -5.78 16.23 8.34
C GLY A 122 -5.17 15.49 7.14
N LEU A 123 -4.75 14.24 7.34
CA LEU A 123 -4.22 13.37 6.30
C LEU A 123 -5.34 12.54 5.66
N LYS A 124 -5.10 12.13 4.41
CA LYS A 124 -5.99 11.21 3.70
C LYS A 124 -5.80 9.79 4.18
N VAL A 125 -6.91 9.05 4.32
CA VAL A 125 -6.96 7.70 4.89
C VAL A 125 -6.94 6.66 3.78
N GLY A 126 -5.96 5.76 3.83
CA GLY A 126 -5.88 4.58 2.98
C GLY A 126 -5.86 3.29 3.79
N LEU A 127 -6.47 2.26 3.23
CA LEU A 127 -6.40 0.89 3.74
C LEU A 127 -5.93 -0.05 2.64
N TYR A 128 -4.97 -0.89 2.98
CA TYR A 128 -4.53 -2.01 2.15
C TYR A 128 -5.28 -3.27 2.57
N PHE A 129 -5.64 -4.07 1.59
CA PHE A 129 -6.32 -5.34 1.79
C PHE A 129 -5.74 -6.43 0.86
N SER A 130 -5.18 -7.48 1.46
CA SER A 130 -4.68 -8.64 0.72
C SER A 130 -5.82 -9.45 0.12
N LEU A 131 -5.71 -9.76 -1.18
CA LEU A 131 -6.59 -10.72 -1.86
C LEU A 131 -6.26 -12.17 -1.50
N LEU A 132 -5.02 -12.41 -1.03
CA LEU A 132 -4.60 -13.68 -0.45
C LEU A 132 -5.08 -13.79 1.00
N ASP A 133 -5.31 -15.02 1.44
CA ASP A 133 -5.55 -15.33 2.84
C ASP A 133 -5.01 -16.72 3.18
N TRP A 134 -3.82 -16.78 3.71
CA TRP A 134 -3.19 -18.06 4.07
C TRP A 134 -3.81 -18.71 5.32
N PHE A 135 -4.70 -18.01 6.00
CA PHE A 135 -5.37 -18.55 7.18
C PHE A 135 -6.71 -19.20 6.86
N HIS A 136 -7.39 -18.74 5.79
CA HIS A 136 -8.72 -19.20 5.43
C HIS A 136 -8.68 -20.61 4.81
N ASP A 137 -9.48 -21.53 5.34
CA ASP A 137 -9.46 -22.95 4.94
C ASP A 137 -9.89 -23.18 3.49
N ASP A 138 -10.68 -22.30 2.88
CA ASP A 138 -11.11 -22.39 1.49
C ASP A 138 -10.17 -21.68 0.49
N PHE A 139 -9.16 -20.95 0.98
CA PHE A 139 -8.12 -20.42 0.10
C PHE A 139 -7.18 -21.55 -0.39
N PRO A 140 -6.73 -21.55 -1.66
CA PRO A 140 -5.83 -22.58 -2.16
C PRO A 140 -4.58 -22.77 -1.32
N HIS A 141 -4.26 -24.00 -0.95
CA HIS A 141 -3.10 -24.34 -0.12
C HIS A 141 -2.05 -25.10 -0.90
N TYR A 142 -2.27 -26.41 -1.09
CA TYR A 142 -1.34 -27.30 -1.77
C TYR A 142 -1.23 -26.94 -3.26
N GLY A 143 -0.01 -26.77 -3.73
CA GLY A 143 0.26 -26.38 -5.11
C GLY A 143 0.15 -24.89 -5.39
N ASP A 144 -0.37 -24.08 -4.48
CA ASP A 144 -0.30 -22.63 -4.59
C ASP A 144 1.14 -22.15 -4.30
N ARG A 145 1.75 -21.41 -5.23
CA ARG A 145 3.17 -21.05 -5.13
C ARG A 145 3.54 -20.17 -3.93
N ASN A 146 2.55 -19.49 -3.35
CA ASN A 146 2.76 -18.50 -2.29
C ASN A 146 2.29 -19.01 -0.92
N HIS A 147 1.37 -20.01 -0.89
CA HIS A 147 0.83 -20.50 0.36
C HIS A 147 1.90 -21.20 1.23
N PRO A 148 1.91 -21.01 2.57
CA PRO A 148 2.84 -21.69 3.47
C PRO A 148 2.85 -23.23 3.29
N MET A 149 1.69 -23.83 3.06
CA MET A 149 1.53 -25.28 2.94
C MET A 149 1.59 -25.80 1.49
N ARG A 150 2.13 -25.04 0.56
CA ARG A 150 2.20 -25.34 -0.88
C ARG A 150 2.83 -26.68 -1.23
N ASN A 151 3.75 -27.16 -0.40
CA ASN A 151 4.49 -28.40 -0.58
C ASN A 151 4.05 -29.52 0.36
N ASN A 152 3.07 -29.29 1.23
CA ASN A 152 2.64 -30.29 2.23
C ASN A 152 1.43 -31.09 1.72
N PRO A 153 1.59 -32.41 1.41
CA PRO A 153 0.50 -33.25 0.88
C PRO A 153 -0.70 -33.39 1.82
N ALA A 154 -0.52 -33.18 3.15
CA ALA A 154 -1.61 -33.22 4.11
C ALA A 154 -2.65 -32.14 3.87
N TYR A 155 -2.27 -31.06 3.18
CA TYR A 155 -3.15 -29.93 2.82
C TYR A 155 -3.75 -30.06 1.42
N LYS A 156 -3.56 -31.22 0.78
CA LYS A 156 -4.20 -31.58 -0.46
C LYS A 156 -5.68 -31.90 -0.16
N ASN A 157 -6.51 -30.89 -0.29
CA ASN A 157 -7.92 -30.99 0.08
C ASN A 157 -8.81 -30.62 -1.10
N ASP A 158 -9.65 -31.52 -1.53
CA ASP A 158 -10.58 -31.35 -2.65
C ASP A 158 -11.93 -30.74 -2.21
N ASP A 159 -12.17 -30.58 -0.88
CA ASP A 159 -13.43 -30.04 -0.31
C ASP A 159 -13.45 -28.51 -0.19
N ARG A 160 -12.42 -27.84 -0.73
CA ARG A 160 -12.33 -26.37 -0.70
C ARG A 160 -13.35 -25.74 -1.62
N ASP A 161 -14.03 -24.72 -1.10
CA ASP A 161 -14.99 -23.92 -1.83
C ASP A 161 -14.45 -22.49 -2.02
N PHE A 162 -13.82 -22.25 -3.17
CA PHE A 162 -13.26 -20.92 -3.45
C PHE A 162 -14.34 -19.82 -3.56
N ASP A 163 -15.57 -20.16 -3.96
CA ASP A 163 -16.70 -19.20 -3.95
C ASP A 163 -17.09 -18.78 -2.52
N ARG A 164 -16.95 -19.69 -1.55
CA ARG A 164 -17.15 -19.38 -0.13
C ARG A 164 -16.06 -18.43 0.37
N TYR A 165 -14.80 -18.66 -0.03
CA TYR A 165 -13.71 -17.71 0.23
C TYR A 165 -13.98 -16.33 -0.38
N LEU A 166 -14.40 -16.26 -1.66
CA LEU A 166 -14.70 -14.98 -2.30
C LEU A 166 -15.84 -14.23 -1.59
N THR A 167 -16.85 -14.93 -1.14
CA THR A 167 -17.95 -14.35 -0.34
C THR A 167 -17.43 -13.75 0.97
N TYR A 168 -16.57 -14.48 1.67
CA TYR A 168 -15.89 -14.01 2.88
C TYR A 168 -15.05 -12.75 2.60
N MET A 169 -14.21 -12.78 1.59
CA MET A 169 -13.34 -11.67 1.20
C MET A 169 -14.15 -10.41 0.82
N HIS A 170 -15.19 -10.55 0.00
CA HIS A 170 -16.07 -9.44 -0.36
C HIS A 170 -16.80 -8.84 0.83
N ASN A 171 -17.23 -9.66 1.79
CA ASN A 171 -17.87 -9.20 3.01
C ASN A 171 -16.91 -8.40 3.89
N GLN A 172 -15.65 -8.82 4.02
CA GLN A 172 -14.63 -8.05 4.73
C GLN A 172 -14.32 -6.71 4.05
N VAL A 173 -14.23 -6.68 2.72
CA VAL A 173 -14.09 -5.41 1.99
C VAL A 173 -15.30 -4.50 2.21
N ARG A 174 -16.52 -5.07 2.27
CA ARG A 174 -17.73 -4.32 2.63
C ARG A 174 -17.62 -3.70 4.01
N GLU A 175 -17.13 -4.46 5.02
CA GLU A 175 -16.94 -3.94 6.38
C GLU A 175 -16.00 -2.74 6.40
N ILE A 176 -14.83 -2.83 5.78
CA ILE A 176 -13.89 -1.70 5.74
C ILE A 176 -14.43 -0.50 4.95
N CYS A 177 -15.29 -0.72 3.97
CA CYS A 177 -15.94 0.37 3.23
C CYS A 177 -17.14 1.00 3.96
N THR A 178 -17.64 0.39 5.04
CA THR A 178 -18.84 0.87 5.76
C THR A 178 -18.54 1.33 7.18
N ASN A 179 -17.61 0.67 7.88
CA ASN A 179 -17.45 0.84 9.33
C ASN A 179 -16.51 1.99 9.72
N TYR A 180 -15.66 2.46 8.80
CA TYR A 180 -14.59 3.40 9.09
C TYR A 180 -14.79 4.79 8.43
N GLY A 181 -16.02 5.10 7.98
CA GLY A 181 -16.36 6.35 7.33
C GLY A 181 -15.70 6.50 5.95
N LYS A 182 -15.39 7.73 5.55
CA LYS A 182 -14.80 7.99 4.23
C LYS A 182 -13.38 7.44 4.15
N LEU A 183 -13.13 6.63 3.13
CA LEU A 183 -11.79 6.22 2.71
C LEU A 183 -11.34 7.04 1.50
N ASP A 184 -10.07 7.38 1.45
CA ASP A 184 -9.49 8.08 0.32
C ASP A 184 -8.74 7.13 -0.62
N VAL A 185 -8.10 6.07 -0.09
CA VAL A 185 -7.40 5.04 -0.84
C VAL A 185 -7.83 3.65 -0.38
N LEU A 186 -8.14 2.77 -1.32
CA LEU A 186 -8.26 1.33 -1.10
C LEU A 186 -7.22 0.62 -1.97
N TRP A 187 -6.25 0.03 -1.30
CA TRP A 187 -5.10 -0.61 -1.93
C TRP A 187 -5.26 -2.14 -1.85
N PHE A 188 -5.68 -2.78 -2.94
CA PHE A 188 -5.73 -4.23 -3.05
C PHE A 188 -4.36 -4.81 -3.32
N ASP A 189 -4.13 -6.06 -2.94
CA ASP A 189 -2.88 -6.70 -3.28
C ASP A 189 -3.04 -8.17 -3.64
N PHE A 190 -2.29 -8.52 -4.63
CA PHE A 190 -1.77 -9.79 -5.04
C PHE A 190 -2.68 -10.58 -5.99
N SER A 191 -2.80 -10.08 -7.23
CA SER A 191 -3.25 -10.92 -8.35
C SER A 191 -2.06 -11.64 -9.00
N TYR A 192 -2.15 -12.96 -9.17
CA TYR A 192 -1.07 -13.77 -9.74
C TYR A 192 -1.64 -15.00 -10.47
N ASP A 193 -0.88 -15.55 -11.36
CA ASP A 193 -1.24 -16.73 -12.16
C ASP A 193 -2.67 -16.62 -12.75
N THR A 194 -3.57 -17.50 -12.40
CA THR A 194 -4.99 -17.49 -12.80
C THR A 194 -5.88 -16.66 -11.87
N LEU A 195 -5.39 -16.25 -10.70
CA LEU A 195 -6.12 -15.45 -9.73
C LEU A 195 -5.97 -13.96 -10.08
N ARG A 196 -6.75 -13.50 -11.08
CA ARG A 196 -6.75 -12.11 -11.58
C ARG A 196 -8.16 -11.70 -12.00
N GLY A 197 -8.49 -10.42 -11.83
CA GLY A 197 -9.72 -9.85 -12.35
C GLY A 197 -10.96 -10.64 -11.91
N GLU A 198 -11.68 -11.23 -12.87
CA GLU A 198 -12.92 -11.95 -12.59
C GLU A 198 -12.73 -13.24 -11.75
N ALA A 199 -11.51 -13.77 -11.64
CA ALA A 199 -11.26 -14.84 -10.68
C ALA A 199 -11.51 -14.37 -9.22
N TRP A 200 -11.39 -13.07 -8.96
CA TRP A 200 -11.76 -12.42 -7.70
C TRP A 200 -13.22 -11.94 -7.66
N LYS A 201 -14.03 -12.21 -8.71
CA LYS A 201 -15.33 -11.55 -8.94
C LYS A 201 -15.19 -10.02 -8.88
N ALA A 202 -14.14 -9.49 -9.52
CA ALA A 202 -13.71 -8.12 -9.38
C ALA A 202 -14.75 -7.10 -9.86
N THR A 203 -15.55 -7.42 -10.88
CA THR A 203 -16.68 -6.57 -11.31
C THR A 203 -17.70 -6.39 -10.18
N GLU A 204 -18.07 -7.45 -9.48
CA GLU A 204 -19.00 -7.40 -8.35
C GLU A 204 -18.39 -6.61 -7.19
N LEU A 205 -17.13 -6.91 -6.85
CA LEU A 205 -16.39 -6.25 -5.79
C LEU A 205 -16.33 -4.73 -6.02
N ILE A 206 -15.92 -4.30 -7.20
CA ILE A 206 -15.78 -2.86 -7.51
C ILE A 206 -17.14 -2.16 -7.60
N ASN A 207 -18.18 -2.80 -8.12
CA ASN A 207 -19.52 -2.23 -8.08
C ASN A 207 -19.96 -1.94 -6.63
N MET A 208 -19.66 -2.85 -5.70
CA MET A 208 -19.94 -2.66 -4.28
C MET A 208 -19.11 -1.51 -3.70
N VAL A 209 -17.80 -1.51 -3.93
CA VAL A 209 -16.88 -0.47 -3.42
C VAL A 209 -17.30 0.91 -3.93
N ARG A 210 -17.53 1.07 -5.24
CA ARG A 210 -17.92 2.36 -5.83
C ARG A 210 -19.28 2.87 -5.32
N LYS A 211 -20.18 1.96 -4.94
CA LYS A 211 -21.47 2.34 -4.32
C LYS A 211 -21.30 2.85 -2.89
N LEU A 212 -20.41 2.21 -2.12
CA LEU A 212 -20.18 2.54 -0.70
C LEU A 212 -19.22 3.72 -0.54
N GLN A 213 -18.23 3.81 -1.41
CA GLN A 213 -17.14 4.78 -1.39
C GLN A 213 -16.93 5.36 -2.82
N PRO A 214 -17.78 6.28 -3.28
CA PRO A 214 -17.74 6.77 -4.68
C PRO A 214 -16.46 7.53 -5.04
N ASP A 215 -15.81 8.15 -4.05
CA ASP A 215 -14.61 8.98 -4.24
C ASP A 215 -13.31 8.24 -3.91
N VAL A 216 -13.36 6.99 -3.41
CA VAL A 216 -12.14 6.23 -3.09
C VAL A 216 -11.34 5.94 -4.36
N ILE A 217 -10.03 6.15 -4.31
CA ILE A 217 -9.15 5.70 -5.38
C ILE A 217 -8.66 4.29 -5.11
N ILE A 218 -8.46 3.50 -6.16
CA ILE A 218 -8.12 2.10 -6.09
C ILE A 218 -6.89 1.86 -6.97
N ASP A 219 -5.94 1.06 -6.49
CA ASP A 219 -4.78 0.64 -7.27
C ASP A 219 -5.14 -0.38 -8.36
N ASN A 220 -4.17 -0.77 -9.19
CA ASN A 220 -4.42 -1.69 -10.31
C ASN A 220 -4.28 -3.18 -9.95
N ARG A 221 -4.10 -3.54 -8.68
CA ARG A 221 -3.72 -4.92 -8.32
C ARG A 221 -4.86 -5.94 -8.33
N LEU A 222 -6.09 -5.53 -8.53
CA LEU A 222 -7.16 -6.46 -8.90
C LEU A 222 -6.97 -7.06 -10.31
N GLU A 223 -6.33 -6.30 -11.21
CA GLU A 223 -6.05 -6.75 -12.58
C GLU A 223 -4.71 -7.45 -12.69
N VAL A 224 -3.65 -6.83 -12.12
CA VAL A 224 -2.26 -7.28 -12.26
C VAL A 224 -1.44 -6.87 -11.04
N SER A 225 -0.51 -7.73 -10.61
CA SER A 225 0.48 -7.42 -9.58
C SER A 225 1.88 -7.68 -10.13
N GLY A 226 2.66 -6.60 -10.29
CA GLY A 226 4.06 -6.69 -10.72
C GLY A 226 4.32 -6.91 -12.20
N GLU A 227 3.30 -7.23 -13.01
CA GLU A 227 3.40 -7.49 -14.44
C GLU A 227 2.44 -6.62 -15.23
N GLY A 228 2.94 -5.63 -15.97
CA GLY A 228 2.11 -4.72 -16.77
C GLY A 228 1.42 -3.65 -15.93
N TYR A 229 0.55 -2.88 -16.58
CA TYR A 229 -0.03 -1.65 -16.01
C TYR A 229 -1.58 -1.67 -15.94
N GLY A 230 -2.21 -2.78 -16.33
CA GLY A 230 -3.68 -2.93 -16.30
C GLY A 230 -4.40 -2.31 -17.50
N SER A 231 -5.73 -2.41 -17.47
CA SER A 231 -6.60 -2.05 -18.59
C SER A 231 -6.67 -0.55 -18.86
N LEU A 232 -6.46 0.29 -17.84
CA LEU A 232 -6.40 1.75 -18.02
C LEU A 232 -5.23 2.13 -18.94
N ALA A 233 -4.06 1.52 -18.74
CA ALA A 233 -2.89 1.74 -19.59
C ALA A 233 -3.09 1.14 -21.01
N ALA A 234 -3.84 0.05 -21.11
CA ALA A 234 -4.20 -0.54 -22.39
C ALA A 234 -5.25 0.29 -23.18
N GLY A 235 -5.75 1.40 -22.62
CA GLY A 235 -6.72 2.28 -23.26
C GLY A 235 -8.14 1.71 -23.35
N ASN A 236 -8.42 0.61 -22.67
CA ASN A 236 -9.73 -0.03 -22.62
C ASN A 236 -10.08 -0.45 -21.18
N PRO A 237 -10.42 0.51 -20.30
CA PRO A 237 -10.65 0.25 -18.91
C PRO A 237 -11.75 -0.78 -18.66
N THR A 238 -11.46 -1.82 -17.90
CA THR A 238 -12.45 -2.79 -17.41
C THR A 238 -13.35 -2.14 -16.36
N SER A 239 -14.43 -2.83 -15.95
CA SER A 239 -15.28 -2.39 -14.84
C SER A 239 -14.55 -2.38 -13.49
N TYR A 240 -13.41 -3.05 -13.39
CA TYR A 240 -12.55 -3.19 -12.20
C TYR A 240 -11.14 -2.62 -12.39
N HIS A 241 -10.97 -1.70 -13.34
CA HIS A 241 -9.69 -1.02 -13.55
C HIS A 241 -9.22 -0.30 -12.28
N GLY A 242 -7.90 -0.22 -12.09
CA GLY A 242 -7.30 0.67 -11.11
C GLY A 242 -7.39 2.14 -11.53
N ASP A 243 -7.40 3.04 -10.55
CA ASP A 243 -7.30 4.49 -10.77
C ASP A 243 -5.86 4.93 -10.96
N PHE A 244 -4.92 4.17 -10.41
CA PHE A 244 -3.47 4.37 -10.56
C PHE A 244 -2.74 3.04 -10.64
N VAL A 245 -1.55 3.07 -11.22
CA VAL A 245 -0.64 1.92 -11.30
C VAL A 245 0.34 1.94 -10.14
N SER A 246 0.64 0.77 -9.57
CA SER A 246 1.48 0.64 -8.37
C SER A 246 2.77 -0.17 -8.62
N PRO A 247 3.78 0.38 -9.36
CA PRO A 247 5.07 -0.29 -9.50
C PRO A 247 5.75 -0.42 -8.14
N GLU A 248 6.31 -1.61 -7.89
CA GLU A 248 6.90 -1.97 -6.60
C GLU A 248 8.43 -1.91 -6.67
N GLN A 249 9.05 -1.22 -5.70
CA GLN A 249 10.50 -1.04 -5.54
C GLN A 249 11.21 -0.41 -6.76
N MET A 250 10.47 -0.02 -7.78
CA MET A 250 11.00 0.55 -9.00
C MET A 250 10.31 1.87 -9.38
N ILE A 251 11.02 2.73 -10.07
CA ILE A 251 10.49 3.97 -10.64
C ILE A 251 10.52 3.81 -12.16
N PRO A 252 9.36 3.86 -12.85
CA PRO A 252 9.31 3.72 -14.30
C PRO A 252 10.23 4.73 -15.00
N PRO A 253 11.04 4.32 -16.01
CA PRO A 253 12.06 5.17 -16.61
C PRO A 253 11.52 6.52 -17.13
N ASN A 254 10.33 6.50 -17.75
CA ASN A 254 9.71 7.70 -18.36
C ASN A 254 8.33 8.04 -17.77
N GLY A 255 8.02 7.51 -16.58
CA GLY A 255 6.64 7.46 -16.07
C GLY A 255 5.81 6.40 -16.79
N ILE A 256 4.49 6.46 -16.64
CA ILE A 256 3.57 5.51 -17.28
C ILE A 256 2.63 6.27 -18.20
N GLN A 257 2.43 5.75 -19.41
CA GLN A 257 1.49 6.29 -20.40
C GLN A 257 0.56 5.19 -20.90
N ASP A 258 -0.63 5.59 -21.35
CA ASP A 258 -1.52 4.70 -22.06
C ASP A 258 -1.06 4.48 -23.53
N VAL A 259 -1.75 3.61 -24.24
CA VAL A 259 -1.45 3.30 -25.65
C VAL A 259 -1.59 4.52 -26.59
N ASN A 260 -2.23 5.60 -26.14
CA ASN A 260 -2.41 6.86 -26.88
C ASN A 260 -1.39 7.92 -26.48
N GLY A 261 -0.47 7.62 -25.56
CA GLY A 261 0.55 8.54 -25.09
C GLY A 261 0.07 9.49 -23.97
N ASN A 262 -1.11 9.28 -23.41
CA ASN A 262 -1.57 10.07 -22.27
C ASN A 262 -0.95 9.57 -20.96
N ASP A 263 -0.53 10.49 -20.10
CA ASP A 263 0.03 10.15 -18.81
C ASP A 263 -1.02 9.50 -17.89
N ILE A 264 -0.65 8.38 -17.28
CA ILE A 264 -1.44 7.65 -16.29
C ILE A 264 -0.89 7.91 -14.91
N ALA A 265 -1.77 8.08 -13.93
CA ALA A 265 -1.37 8.18 -12.53
C ALA A 265 -0.70 6.88 -12.06
N TRP A 266 0.39 7.02 -11.30
CA TRP A 266 1.12 5.89 -10.74
C TRP A 266 1.80 6.26 -9.42
N GLU A 267 2.08 5.24 -8.64
CA GLU A 267 2.69 5.35 -7.32
C GLU A 267 3.76 4.27 -7.15
N SER A 268 5.00 4.67 -6.96
CA SER A 268 6.05 3.72 -6.60
C SER A 268 6.00 3.47 -5.09
N CYS A 269 5.68 2.24 -4.69
CA CYS A 269 5.81 1.83 -3.30
C CYS A 269 7.22 1.30 -3.03
N VAL A 270 7.87 1.85 -1.99
CA VAL A 270 9.29 1.64 -1.70
C VAL A 270 9.51 1.44 -0.21
N THR A 271 10.32 0.47 0.15
CA THR A 271 10.77 0.25 1.54
C THR A 271 11.94 1.16 1.92
N MET A 272 12.03 1.52 3.20
CA MET A 272 13.22 2.22 3.72
C MET A 272 14.43 1.28 3.84
N ASN A 273 14.18 0.01 4.16
CA ASN A 273 15.16 -1.08 4.23
C ASN A 273 14.87 -2.14 3.15
N ASN A 274 15.07 -3.44 3.42
CA ASN A 274 14.83 -4.52 2.46
C ASN A 274 13.50 -5.27 2.72
N HIS A 275 12.73 -4.89 3.75
CA HIS A 275 11.48 -5.55 4.15
C HIS A 275 10.32 -4.56 4.22
N TRP A 276 9.09 -5.04 3.98
CA TRP A 276 7.88 -4.26 4.20
C TRP A 276 7.50 -4.26 5.69
N GLY A 277 7.36 -5.45 6.29
CA GLY A 277 7.14 -5.63 7.71
C GLY A 277 8.44 -5.54 8.52
N TYR A 278 8.30 -5.43 9.83
CA TYR A 278 9.45 -5.34 10.73
C TYR A 278 10.37 -6.58 10.62
N CYS A 279 11.67 -6.31 10.48
CA CYS A 279 12.72 -7.32 10.48
C CYS A 279 13.86 -6.86 11.40
N ALA A 280 14.02 -7.54 12.52
CA ALA A 280 14.98 -7.15 13.56
C ALA A 280 16.45 -7.20 13.10
N ASN A 281 16.75 -8.02 12.09
CA ASN A 281 18.11 -8.19 11.56
C ASN A 281 18.41 -7.32 10.34
N ASP A 282 17.44 -6.50 9.88
CA ASP A 282 17.62 -5.62 8.71
C ASP A 282 17.92 -4.18 9.15
N HIS A 283 19.19 -3.86 9.18
CA HIS A 283 19.71 -2.53 9.52
C HIS A 283 20.13 -1.71 8.30
N PHE A 284 19.86 -2.21 7.09
CA PHE A 284 20.26 -1.56 5.83
C PHE A 284 19.26 -0.49 5.38
N PHE A 285 19.07 0.53 6.20
CA PHE A 285 18.18 1.63 5.87
C PHE A 285 18.80 2.57 4.84
N LYS A 286 18.04 2.84 3.78
CA LYS A 286 18.39 3.85 2.77
C LYS A 286 18.54 5.22 3.44
N PRO A 287 19.61 5.98 3.17
CA PRO A 287 19.78 7.31 3.75
C PRO A 287 18.73 8.28 3.22
N ALA A 288 18.34 9.27 4.04
CA ALA A 288 17.31 10.25 3.68
C ALA A 288 17.58 10.97 2.34
N PRO A 289 18.83 11.37 1.96
CA PRO A 289 19.11 11.94 0.65
C PRO A 289 18.76 11.01 -0.51
N MET A 290 18.90 9.68 -0.37
CA MET A 290 18.49 8.71 -1.38
C MET A 290 16.98 8.66 -1.51
N LEU A 291 16.25 8.67 -0.39
CA LEU A 291 14.78 8.66 -0.36
C LEU A 291 14.21 9.95 -0.96
N ILE A 292 14.80 11.09 -0.65
CA ILE A 292 14.45 12.39 -1.24
C ILE A 292 14.67 12.37 -2.77
N LYS A 293 15.79 11.83 -3.24
CA LYS A 293 16.06 11.67 -4.67
C LYS A 293 15.00 10.81 -5.35
N LYS A 294 14.56 9.71 -4.71
CA LYS A 294 13.46 8.88 -5.21
C LYS A 294 12.14 9.65 -5.29
N LEU A 295 11.80 10.44 -4.27
CA LEU A 295 10.62 11.29 -4.29
C LEU A 295 10.65 12.29 -5.46
N VAL A 296 11.75 13.04 -5.59
CA VAL A 296 11.94 13.99 -6.69
C VAL A 296 11.88 13.28 -8.04
N GLU A 297 12.47 12.10 -8.15
CA GLU A 297 12.42 11.31 -9.37
C GLU A 297 11.01 10.87 -9.73
N CYS A 298 10.21 10.35 -8.77
CA CYS A 298 8.82 10.02 -9.00
C CYS A 298 8.04 11.23 -9.53
N VAL A 299 8.14 12.37 -8.84
CA VAL A 299 7.40 13.58 -9.20
C VAL A 299 7.83 14.12 -10.57
N SER A 300 9.12 14.12 -10.88
CA SER A 300 9.63 14.57 -12.19
C SER A 300 9.14 13.71 -13.36
N LYS A 301 8.66 12.51 -13.07
CA LYS A 301 8.07 11.55 -14.02
C LYS A 301 6.54 11.46 -13.92
N GLY A 302 5.91 12.33 -13.12
CA GLY A 302 4.46 12.44 -12.98
C GLY A 302 3.83 11.45 -11.99
N GLY A 303 4.64 10.77 -11.16
CA GLY A 303 4.17 9.78 -10.18
C GLY A 303 4.23 10.25 -8.74
N ASN A 304 3.73 9.41 -7.85
CA ASN A 304 3.78 9.54 -6.41
C ASN A 304 4.83 8.58 -5.82
N LEU A 305 5.30 8.90 -4.63
CA LEU A 305 6.07 7.97 -3.79
C LEU A 305 5.25 7.58 -2.56
N LEU A 306 5.06 6.27 -2.35
CA LEU A 306 4.51 5.68 -1.13
C LEU A 306 5.66 5.01 -0.37
N LEU A 307 6.13 5.66 0.70
CA LEU A 307 7.30 5.24 1.46
C LEU A 307 6.90 4.41 2.67
N ASN A 308 7.42 3.19 2.76
CA ASN A 308 7.02 2.21 3.77
C ASN A 308 7.77 2.35 5.09
N VAL A 309 7.03 2.12 6.17
CA VAL A 309 7.53 1.82 7.50
C VAL A 309 6.95 0.49 7.99
N GLY A 310 7.73 -0.28 8.75
CA GLY A 310 7.30 -1.53 9.38
C GLY A 310 7.40 -1.43 10.89
N PRO A 311 6.32 -1.08 11.62
CA PRO A 311 6.34 -1.03 13.08
C PRO A 311 6.67 -2.38 13.73
N ASP A 312 7.30 -2.33 14.90
CA ASP A 312 7.63 -3.51 15.71
C ASP A 312 6.37 -4.14 16.35
N ALA A 313 6.55 -5.26 17.04
CA ALA A 313 5.46 -5.98 17.73
C ALA A 313 4.78 -5.16 18.84
N ARG A 314 5.43 -4.13 19.36
CA ARG A 314 4.88 -3.23 20.39
C ARG A 314 4.08 -2.07 19.78
N GLY A 315 4.21 -1.83 18.46
CA GLY A 315 3.55 -0.75 17.74
C GLY A 315 4.43 0.49 17.52
N ASN A 316 5.74 0.40 17.75
CA ASN A 316 6.65 1.51 17.49
C ASN A 316 7.20 1.48 16.07
N ILE A 317 7.21 2.60 15.37
CA ILE A 317 8.00 2.75 14.15
C ILE A 317 9.48 2.73 14.54
N PRO A 318 10.34 1.94 13.86
CA PRO A 318 11.78 1.89 14.17
C PRO A 318 12.43 3.27 14.18
N GLU A 319 13.37 3.49 15.09
CA GLU A 319 14.03 4.79 15.28
C GLU A 319 14.74 5.24 13.99
N GLU A 320 15.36 4.30 13.27
CA GLU A 320 16.00 4.57 11.98
C GLU A 320 15.01 5.14 10.95
N SER A 321 13.76 4.64 10.95
CA SER A 321 12.71 5.18 10.08
C SER A 321 12.27 6.57 10.53
N ILE A 322 12.12 6.80 11.84
CA ILE A 322 11.75 8.12 12.40
C ILE A 322 12.80 9.17 12.07
N GLU A 323 14.10 8.84 12.18
CA GLU A 323 15.18 9.74 11.81
C GLU A 323 15.10 10.16 10.34
N ARG A 324 14.90 9.17 9.41
CA ARG A 324 14.77 9.46 7.97
C ARG A 324 13.54 10.31 7.68
N LEU A 325 12.40 10.02 8.31
CA LEU A 325 11.19 10.82 8.20
C LEU A 325 11.42 12.26 8.65
N ALA A 326 12.12 12.46 9.77
CA ALA A 326 12.45 13.78 10.29
C ALA A 326 13.38 14.57 9.34
N GLU A 327 14.39 13.91 8.76
CA GLU A 327 15.28 14.52 7.76
C GLU A 327 14.52 14.89 6.48
N ILE A 328 13.68 13.99 5.97
CA ILE A 328 12.82 14.24 4.81
C ILE A 328 11.89 15.43 5.11
N GLY A 329 11.31 15.49 6.30
CA GLY A 329 10.44 16.58 6.73
C GLY A 329 11.14 17.95 6.78
N LYS A 330 12.40 17.99 7.23
CA LYS A 330 13.22 19.21 7.19
C LYS A 330 13.46 19.68 5.75
N TRP A 331 13.68 18.74 4.83
CA TRP A 331 13.86 19.06 3.41
C TRP A 331 12.52 19.51 2.79
N MET A 332 11.42 18.81 3.08
CA MET A 332 10.09 19.15 2.56
C MET A 332 9.58 20.52 3.00
N LYS A 333 9.87 20.94 4.22
CA LYS A 333 9.54 22.30 4.71
C LYS A 333 10.15 23.41 3.87
N LYS A 334 11.31 23.15 3.25
CA LYS A 334 12.02 24.13 2.42
C LYS A 334 11.71 23.99 0.94
N ASN A 335 11.43 22.77 0.49
CA ASN A 335 11.41 22.43 -0.93
C ASN A 335 10.06 21.83 -1.39
N GLY A 336 9.04 21.77 -0.52
CA GLY A 336 7.75 21.15 -0.82
C GLY A 336 7.03 21.73 -2.04
N GLU A 337 7.32 22.99 -2.38
CA GLU A 337 6.83 23.62 -3.60
C GLU A 337 7.33 22.95 -4.89
N SER A 338 8.45 22.25 -4.83
CA SER A 338 8.99 21.46 -5.95
C SER A 338 8.35 20.07 -6.07
N ILE A 339 7.49 19.68 -5.11
CA ILE A 339 6.87 18.37 -4.97
C ILE A 339 5.35 18.45 -5.15
N TYR A 340 4.65 19.19 -4.28
CA TYR A 340 3.21 19.23 -4.27
C TYR A 340 2.64 19.89 -5.54
N GLY A 341 1.66 19.22 -6.16
CA GLY A 341 1.05 19.68 -7.41
C GLY A 341 2.00 19.68 -8.62
N CYS A 342 3.25 19.24 -8.43
CA CYS A 342 4.23 19.19 -9.50
C CYS A 342 4.13 17.90 -10.33
N GLY A 343 4.71 17.93 -11.52
CA GLY A 343 4.78 16.79 -12.43
C GLY A 343 5.93 16.95 -13.44
N LYS A 344 5.76 16.28 -14.58
CA LYS A 344 6.73 16.34 -15.70
C LYS A 344 6.96 17.78 -16.16
N ALA A 345 8.24 18.15 -16.31
CA ALA A 345 8.60 19.48 -16.80
C ALA A 345 8.44 19.66 -18.31
N GLY A 346 8.34 18.56 -19.06
CA GLY A 346 8.27 18.59 -20.53
C GLY A 346 9.60 18.98 -21.21
N ILE A 347 10.72 18.85 -20.49
CA ILE A 347 12.06 19.08 -20.98
C ILE A 347 12.92 17.83 -20.77
N GLU A 348 13.97 17.69 -21.55
CA GLU A 348 14.94 16.62 -21.37
C GLU A 348 15.58 16.67 -19.98
N LYS A 349 15.83 15.49 -19.39
CA LYS A 349 16.47 15.40 -18.09
C LYS A 349 17.89 15.96 -18.13
N PRO A 350 18.22 16.99 -17.35
CA PRO A 350 19.59 17.48 -17.28
C PRO A 350 20.50 16.48 -16.55
N ASP A 351 21.79 16.46 -16.91
CA ASP A 351 22.78 15.55 -16.32
C ASP A 351 22.94 15.75 -14.82
N PHE A 352 22.83 16.99 -14.35
CA PHE A 352 23.05 17.37 -12.95
C PHE A 352 21.86 17.11 -12.02
N GLY A 353 20.66 16.77 -12.55
CA GLY A 353 19.50 16.67 -11.65
C GLY A 353 18.19 16.26 -12.27
N ARG A 354 17.13 16.73 -11.65
CA ARG A 354 15.73 16.55 -12.07
C ARG A 354 15.03 17.91 -12.09
N VAL A 355 14.05 18.02 -12.98
CA VAL A 355 13.20 19.21 -13.07
C VAL A 355 11.75 18.79 -12.88
N THR A 356 11.04 19.50 -12.01
CA THR A 356 9.60 19.37 -11.81
C THR A 356 8.90 20.65 -12.22
N ARG A 357 7.64 20.55 -12.60
CA ARG A 357 6.84 21.68 -13.08
C ARG A 357 5.51 21.77 -12.34
N HIS A 358 5.18 22.99 -11.91
CA HIS A 358 3.86 23.36 -11.43
C HIS A 358 3.38 24.60 -12.17
N GLY A 359 2.37 24.48 -13.04
CA GLY A 359 1.94 25.57 -13.91
C GLY A 359 3.09 26.12 -14.76
N ASN A 360 3.42 27.39 -14.59
CA ASN A 360 4.52 28.07 -15.28
C ASN A 360 5.86 28.06 -14.52
N HIS A 361 5.89 27.45 -13.32
CA HIS A 361 7.09 27.38 -12.50
C HIS A 361 7.85 26.07 -12.73
N LEU A 362 9.17 26.18 -12.88
CA LEU A 362 10.09 25.05 -12.94
C LEU A 362 10.96 25.04 -11.70
N SER A 363 11.04 23.88 -11.05
CA SER A 363 11.93 23.65 -9.91
C SER A 363 13.03 22.68 -10.30
N VAL A 364 14.27 23.05 -9.99
CA VAL A 364 15.46 22.25 -10.30
C VAL A 364 16.00 21.62 -9.03
N SER A 365 16.03 20.31 -8.99
CA SER A 365 16.62 19.54 -7.89
C SER A 365 17.93 18.92 -8.34
N TYR A 366 19.02 19.36 -7.74
CA TYR A 366 20.37 18.86 -8.03
C TYR A 366 20.58 17.50 -7.36
N THR A 367 20.86 16.47 -8.16
CA THR A 367 21.15 15.12 -7.66
C THR A 367 22.66 14.84 -7.61
N HIS A 368 23.45 15.65 -8.34
CA HIS A 368 24.91 15.59 -8.42
C HIS A 368 25.45 17.02 -8.46
N LEU A 369 25.99 17.50 -7.37
CA LEU A 369 26.87 18.65 -7.35
C LEU A 369 28.30 18.13 -7.08
N THR A 370 29.09 17.97 -8.12
CA THR A 370 30.52 18.16 -7.99
C THR A 370 30.76 19.67 -8.07
N LEU A 371 30.97 20.29 -6.93
CA LEU A 371 31.56 21.63 -6.94
C LEU A 371 32.96 21.49 -7.61
N PRO A 372 33.31 22.31 -8.61
CA PRO A 372 34.69 22.35 -9.06
C PRO A 372 35.53 22.75 -7.85
N THR A 373 36.49 21.88 -7.51
CA THR A 373 37.55 22.16 -6.53
C THR A 373 38.40 23.30 -7.00
#